data_d728bbd6e5c02c3be27fb635339b46a9
#
_entry.id   d728bbd6e5c02c3be27fb635339b46a9
#
_cell.length_a   1.000
_cell.length_b   1.000
_cell.length_c   1.000
_cell.angle_alpha   90.00
_cell.angle_beta   90.00
_cell.angle_gamma   90.00
#
_symmetry.space_group_name_H-M   'P 1'
#
loop_
_entity.id
_entity.type
_entity.pdbx_description
1 polymer ?
#
loop_
_entity_poly.entity_id
_entity_poly.type
_entity_poly.pdbx_seq_one_letter_code
_entity_poly.pdbx_strand_id
1 'polypeptide(L)'
;MAEQWGNGSHKWVISPEITHLDDYHYPYSPHCPLPMRSLTADYLDRLRFTHSQLATLRALGEFQGKQQLYRVQLPEVLKGLQKAATIESTESSNRLEGVIISTQRLHALMLKDATPRSRSEQEIAGYRDALNLIHESGKEMPFSEGTIRQLHGLMYRYMPQPGGQWKATNNDIIERQPDGRSRVRFAPVSAHLTPMAMADLIAHYRSALDQHLADPLVLVPLAILDFLCIHPFPDGNGRMARLLTLQLLYHFDYAVGRFISLERLFEESKETYYETLEASSQGWHDGQHDSMPWLNYFWGVLLRAYREFETRVGTLEHGHGAKGDRVRAEVLRRQHPFAISDIEEACPGVSRDMVRHVLRTMKDEGLIAPEGKGRAAKWRRAAELTSTTASADRTGG
;
A
#
# COMPACT_ATOMS: atom_id res chain seq x y z
N MET A 1 -26.96 30.65 4.51
CA MET A 1 -26.40 30.98 3.18
C MET A 1 -25.80 29.70 2.63
N ALA A 2 -26.47 29.10 1.67
CA ALA A 2 -26.07 27.85 1.05
C ALA A 2 -25.17 28.17 -0.13
N GLU A 3 -23.91 27.78 -0.08
CA GLU A 3 -23.03 27.83 -1.23
C GLU A 3 -23.22 26.58 -2.09
N GLN A 4 -23.58 26.84 -3.34
CA GLN A 4 -23.71 25.85 -4.42
C GLN A 4 -22.35 25.22 -4.72
N TRP A 5 -22.30 23.90 -4.60
CA TRP A 5 -21.25 23.08 -5.24
C TRP A 5 -21.91 22.25 -6.33
N GLY A 6 -21.62 22.61 -7.57
CA GLY A 6 -22.02 21.86 -8.75
C GLY A 6 -21.12 20.67 -8.99
N ASN A 7 -21.70 19.71 -9.71
CA ASN A 7 -21.19 18.48 -10.32
C ASN A 7 -21.20 17.21 -9.46
N GLY A 8 -22.24 16.41 -9.72
CA GLY A 8 -22.36 14.97 -9.92
C GLY A 8 -21.44 14.03 -9.14
N SER A 9 -21.30 14.16 -7.81
CA SER A 9 -20.62 13.14 -7.00
C SER A 9 -21.65 12.42 -6.13
N HIS A 10 -21.85 11.13 -6.40
CA HIS A 10 -22.60 10.23 -5.53
C HIS A 10 -21.91 10.21 -4.14
N LYS A 11 -22.63 10.63 -3.10
CA LYS A 11 -22.13 10.56 -1.72
C LYS A 11 -22.54 9.22 -1.12
N TRP A 12 -21.55 8.43 -0.74
CA TRP A 12 -21.70 7.24 0.08
C TRP A 12 -21.87 7.67 1.54
N VAL A 13 -22.92 7.22 2.20
CA VAL A 13 -23.15 7.50 3.62
C VAL A 13 -23.59 6.20 4.30
N ILE A 14 -22.89 5.82 5.35
CA ILE A 14 -23.33 4.80 6.29
C ILE A 14 -24.36 5.49 7.21
N SER A 15 -25.61 5.03 7.18
CA SER A 15 -26.64 5.54 8.07
C SER A 15 -26.95 4.50 9.16
N PRO A 16 -26.85 4.87 10.45
CA PRO A 16 -27.25 3.99 11.55
C PRO A 16 -28.78 3.96 11.82
N GLU A 17 -29.59 4.76 11.11
CA GLU A 17 -31.01 4.92 11.42
C GLU A 17 -31.92 4.80 10.20
N ILE A 18 -32.39 3.58 9.93
CA ILE A 18 -33.71 3.36 9.31
C ILE A 18 -34.43 2.30 10.14
N THR A 19 -35.26 2.77 11.09
CA THR A 19 -36.03 1.94 12.04
C THR A 19 -37.33 1.36 11.46
N HIS A 20 -37.57 1.36 10.15
CA HIS A 20 -38.77 0.80 9.54
C HIS A 20 -38.48 0.13 8.21
N LEU A 21 -38.01 -1.11 8.25
CA LEU A 21 -38.18 -2.11 7.19
C LEU A 21 -38.26 -3.51 7.84
N ASP A 22 -39.38 -3.76 8.57
CA ASP A 22 -39.68 -5.05 9.19
C ASP A 22 -40.02 -6.15 8.14
N ASP A 23 -39.98 -5.85 6.84
CA ASP A 23 -40.41 -6.77 5.77
C ASP A 23 -39.24 -7.33 4.92
N TYR A 24 -37.99 -7.05 5.26
CA TYR A 24 -36.88 -7.77 4.61
C TYR A 24 -36.69 -9.12 5.28
N HIS A 25 -37.28 -10.16 4.71
CA HIS A 25 -37.00 -11.54 5.05
C HIS A 25 -35.51 -11.80 4.81
N TYR A 26 -34.71 -11.83 5.89
CA TYR A 26 -33.37 -12.40 5.85
C TYR A 26 -33.52 -13.88 5.49
N PRO A 27 -32.91 -14.38 4.39
CA PRO A 27 -33.10 -15.75 3.94
C PRO A 27 -32.42 -16.79 4.82
N TYR A 28 -31.95 -16.42 6.02
CA TYR A 28 -31.19 -17.31 6.88
C TYR A 28 -32.00 -17.87 8.03
N SER A 29 -32.18 -19.19 7.99
CA SER A 29 -32.56 -19.98 9.18
C SER A 29 -31.43 -19.86 10.23
N PRO A 30 -31.74 -19.72 11.54
CA PRO A 30 -30.75 -19.61 12.63
C PRO A 30 -29.77 -20.80 12.75
N HIS A 31 -29.94 -21.83 11.96
CA HIS A 31 -29.16 -23.07 11.97
C HIS A 31 -28.39 -23.37 10.67
N CYS A 32 -28.40 -22.44 9.70
CA CYS A 32 -27.60 -22.61 8.49
C CYS A 32 -26.25 -21.92 8.70
N PRO A 33 -25.10 -22.61 8.56
CA PRO A 33 -23.80 -21.93 8.56
C PRO A 33 -23.79 -20.89 7.45
N LEU A 34 -23.27 -19.69 7.73
CA LEU A 34 -23.13 -18.63 6.73
C LEU A 34 -22.38 -19.20 5.52
N PRO A 35 -22.92 -19.15 4.31
CA PRO A 35 -22.20 -19.62 3.14
C PRO A 35 -21.12 -18.59 2.73
N MET A 36 -20.05 -18.50 3.51
CA MET A 36 -18.84 -17.79 3.11
C MET A 36 -18.15 -18.61 2.02
N ARG A 37 -18.42 -18.31 0.74
CA ARG A 37 -18.05 -19.21 -0.36
C ARG A 37 -16.93 -18.71 -1.23
N SER A 38 -16.53 -17.43 -1.16
CA SER A 38 -15.50 -16.88 -2.06
C SER A 38 -14.13 -17.56 -1.95
N LEU A 39 -13.81 -18.14 -0.78
CA LEU A 39 -12.52 -18.74 -0.50
C LEU A 39 -12.60 -20.27 -0.32
N THR A 40 -13.72 -20.90 -0.69
CA THR A 40 -13.88 -22.35 -0.69
C THR A 40 -13.41 -22.97 -2.00
N ALA A 41 -12.98 -24.24 -1.97
CA ALA A 41 -12.57 -24.95 -3.18
C ALA A 41 -13.64 -24.91 -4.26
N ASP A 42 -14.91 -25.18 -3.89
CA ASP A 42 -16.03 -25.18 -4.83
C ASP A 42 -16.25 -23.84 -5.54
N TYR A 43 -15.99 -22.70 -4.86
CA TYR A 43 -16.10 -21.39 -5.48
C TYR A 43 -14.88 -21.10 -6.35
N LEU A 44 -13.68 -21.36 -5.86
CA LEU A 44 -12.44 -21.13 -6.57
C LEU A 44 -12.33 -21.95 -7.85
N ASP A 45 -12.80 -23.21 -7.83
CA ASP A 45 -12.82 -24.09 -9.00
C ASP A 45 -13.80 -23.63 -10.09
N ARG A 46 -14.77 -22.78 -9.77
CA ARG A 46 -15.69 -22.17 -10.76
C ARG A 46 -15.08 -20.99 -11.49
N LEU A 47 -14.03 -20.35 -10.94
CA LEU A 47 -13.41 -19.20 -11.59
C LEU A 47 -12.80 -19.60 -12.94
N ARG A 48 -13.01 -18.79 -13.96
CA ARG A 48 -12.46 -18.98 -15.30
C ARG A 48 -11.68 -17.74 -15.71
N PHE A 49 -10.46 -17.95 -16.16
CA PHE A 49 -9.56 -16.87 -16.52
C PHE A 49 -9.34 -16.83 -18.03
N THR A 50 -9.42 -15.64 -18.60
CA THR A 50 -9.08 -15.37 -19.99
C THR A 50 -7.56 -15.32 -20.19
N HIS A 51 -7.09 -15.45 -21.43
CA HIS A 51 -5.67 -15.26 -21.74
C HIS A 51 -5.11 -13.89 -21.33
N SER A 52 -5.94 -12.83 -21.42
CA SER A 52 -5.54 -11.47 -20.99
C SER A 52 -5.33 -11.39 -19.49
N GLN A 53 -6.21 -12.01 -18.69
CA GLN A 53 -6.08 -12.06 -17.24
C GLN A 53 -4.84 -12.86 -16.80
N LEU A 54 -4.59 -14.02 -17.43
CA LEU A 54 -3.37 -14.80 -17.18
C LEU A 54 -2.10 -13.99 -17.53
N ALA A 55 -2.12 -13.22 -18.61
CA ALA A 55 -1.00 -12.34 -18.97
C ALA A 55 -0.81 -11.23 -17.93
N THR A 56 -1.90 -10.68 -17.38
CA THR A 56 -1.84 -9.67 -16.31
C THR A 56 -1.25 -10.25 -15.02
N LEU A 57 -1.70 -11.42 -14.58
CA LEU A 57 -1.17 -12.10 -13.39
C LEU A 57 0.32 -12.42 -13.54
N ARG A 58 0.73 -12.93 -14.72
CA ARG A 58 2.14 -13.15 -15.02
C ARG A 58 2.96 -11.87 -14.93
N ALA A 59 2.47 -10.77 -15.53
CA ALA A 59 3.15 -9.48 -15.47
C ALA A 59 3.31 -8.97 -14.04
N LEU A 60 2.31 -9.16 -13.17
CA LEU A 60 2.39 -8.81 -11.76
C LEU A 60 3.47 -9.63 -11.02
N GLY A 61 3.61 -10.92 -11.31
CA GLY A 61 4.69 -11.75 -10.79
C GLY A 61 6.08 -11.30 -11.28
N GLU A 62 6.21 -10.92 -12.56
CA GLU A 62 7.44 -10.34 -13.09
C GLU A 62 7.82 -9.03 -12.40
N PHE A 63 6.86 -8.14 -12.14
CA PHE A 63 7.07 -6.89 -11.42
C PHE A 63 7.48 -7.13 -9.96
N GLN A 64 6.84 -8.08 -9.28
CA GLN A 64 7.21 -8.46 -7.91
C GLN A 64 8.68 -8.90 -7.85
N GLY A 65 9.15 -9.73 -8.79
CA GLY A 65 10.55 -10.13 -8.87
C GLY A 65 11.50 -8.96 -9.12
N LYS A 66 11.17 -8.07 -10.06
CA LYS A 66 11.96 -6.85 -10.35
C LYS A 66 12.06 -5.90 -9.16
N GLN A 67 11.00 -5.75 -8.39
CA GLN A 67 10.96 -4.90 -7.19
C GLN A 67 12.08 -5.24 -6.20
N GLN A 68 12.45 -6.50 -6.07
CA GLN A 68 13.55 -6.93 -5.18
C GLN A 68 14.89 -6.36 -5.64
N LEU A 69 15.13 -6.25 -6.94
CA LEU A 69 16.36 -5.66 -7.49
C LEU A 69 16.47 -4.17 -7.13
N TYR A 70 15.38 -3.41 -7.28
CA TYR A 70 15.37 -1.98 -6.92
C TYR A 70 15.62 -1.74 -5.43
N ARG A 71 15.10 -2.61 -4.55
CA ARG A 71 15.33 -2.51 -3.10
C ARG A 71 16.80 -2.59 -2.72
N VAL A 72 17.58 -3.38 -3.45
CA VAL A 72 19.01 -3.54 -3.22
C VAL A 72 19.83 -2.40 -3.83
N GLN A 73 19.43 -1.93 -5.01
CA GLN A 73 20.21 -0.99 -5.82
C GLN A 73 20.01 0.48 -5.45
N LEU A 74 18.81 0.88 -4.98
CA LEU A 74 18.38 2.27 -4.85
C LEU A 74 17.70 2.59 -3.50
N PRO A 75 18.32 2.28 -2.36
CA PRO A 75 17.65 2.42 -1.05
C PRO A 75 17.22 3.85 -0.71
N GLU A 76 18.02 4.86 -1.05
CA GLU A 76 17.70 6.26 -0.73
C GLU A 76 16.55 6.81 -1.59
N VAL A 77 16.51 6.43 -2.86
CA VAL A 77 15.39 6.75 -3.77
C VAL A 77 14.10 6.16 -3.21
N LEU A 78 14.13 4.92 -2.79
CA LEU A 78 12.97 4.22 -2.24
C LEU A 78 12.47 4.83 -0.92
N LYS A 79 13.35 5.34 -0.06
CA LYS A 79 12.94 6.09 1.15
C LYS A 79 12.14 7.34 0.80
N GLY A 80 12.58 8.09 -0.22
CA GLY A 80 11.84 9.26 -0.70
C GLY A 80 10.44 8.91 -1.23
N LEU A 81 10.35 7.87 -2.06
CA LEU A 81 9.07 7.37 -2.59
C LEU A 81 8.16 6.87 -1.48
N GLN A 82 8.68 6.14 -0.50
CA GLN A 82 7.91 5.64 0.64
C GLN A 82 7.29 6.77 1.44
N LYS A 83 8.05 7.82 1.74
CA LYS A 83 7.53 9.00 2.46
C LYS A 83 6.40 9.69 1.69
N ALA A 84 6.57 9.88 0.38
CA ALA A 84 5.54 10.47 -0.47
C ALA A 84 4.30 9.58 -0.53
N ALA A 85 4.46 8.27 -0.75
CA ALA A 85 3.35 7.32 -0.80
C ALA A 85 2.57 7.28 0.52
N THR A 86 3.23 7.33 1.68
CA THR A 86 2.55 7.35 2.98
C THR A 86 1.66 8.59 3.15
N ILE A 87 2.10 9.77 2.67
CA ILE A 87 1.29 11.00 2.69
C ILE A 87 0.10 10.86 1.75
N GLU A 88 0.35 10.47 0.49
CA GLU A 88 -0.69 10.27 -0.54
C GLU A 88 -1.73 9.24 -0.07
N SER A 89 -1.32 8.10 0.49
CA SER A 89 -2.19 7.03 0.99
C SER A 89 -3.07 7.51 2.14
N THR A 90 -2.48 8.24 3.10
CA THR A 90 -3.23 8.77 4.24
C THR A 90 -4.28 9.78 3.78
N GLU A 91 -3.93 10.68 2.86
CA GLU A 91 -4.84 11.68 2.32
C GLU A 91 -5.97 11.03 1.53
N SER A 92 -5.63 10.20 0.54
CA SER A 92 -6.58 9.62 -0.41
C SER A 92 -7.55 8.64 0.24
N SER A 93 -7.08 7.80 1.17
CA SER A 93 -7.94 6.87 1.88
C SER A 93 -9.00 7.59 2.73
N ASN A 94 -8.63 8.69 3.37
CA ASN A 94 -9.56 9.50 4.15
C ASN A 94 -10.51 10.32 3.25
N ARG A 95 -10.00 10.83 2.11
CA ARG A 95 -10.82 11.60 1.15
C ARG A 95 -11.88 10.74 0.46
N LEU A 96 -11.60 9.46 0.22
CA LEU A 96 -12.60 8.48 -0.25
C LEU A 96 -13.81 8.38 0.71
N GLU A 97 -13.58 8.52 2.01
CA GLU A 97 -14.63 8.54 3.05
C GLU A 97 -15.18 9.95 3.32
N GLY A 98 -14.78 10.96 2.53
CA GLY A 98 -15.24 12.34 2.67
C GLY A 98 -14.53 13.14 3.78
N VAL A 99 -13.45 12.62 4.34
CA VAL A 99 -12.63 13.30 5.36
C VAL A 99 -11.58 14.17 4.68
N ILE A 100 -11.71 15.48 4.82
CA ILE A 100 -10.86 16.49 4.14
C ILE A 100 -10.29 17.46 5.17
N ILE A 101 -9.00 17.77 5.03
CA ILE A 101 -8.30 18.84 5.76
C ILE A 101 -7.41 19.64 4.79
N SER A 102 -6.88 20.78 5.25
CA SER A 102 -5.94 21.55 4.43
C SER A 102 -4.60 20.83 4.30
N THR A 103 -3.93 21.00 3.16
CA THR A 103 -2.61 20.42 2.87
C THR A 103 -1.58 20.76 3.95
N GLN A 104 -1.59 22.02 4.45
CA GLN A 104 -0.68 22.43 5.51
C GLN A 104 -0.88 21.62 6.80
N ARG A 105 -2.15 21.38 7.20
CA ARG A 105 -2.48 20.58 8.39
C ARG A 105 -2.14 19.11 8.19
N LEU A 106 -2.38 18.58 6.98
CA LEU A 106 -1.98 17.22 6.64
C LEU A 106 -0.47 17.03 6.83
N HIS A 107 0.35 17.90 6.24
CA HIS A 107 1.81 17.80 6.39
C HIS A 107 2.25 17.87 7.85
N ALA A 108 1.71 18.79 8.65
CA ALA A 108 2.04 18.90 10.07
C ALA A 108 1.66 17.61 10.85
N LEU A 109 0.49 17.02 10.56
CA LEU A 109 0.10 15.75 11.16
C LEU A 109 1.00 14.59 10.72
N MET A 110 1.38 14.52 9.42
CA MET A 110 2.24 13.45 8.90
C MET A 110 3.64 13.47 9.50
N LEU A 111 4.18 14.66 9.78
CA LEU A 111 5.48 14.84 10.47
C LEU A 111 5.39 14.67 11.99
N LYS A 112 4.19 14.45 12.55
CA LYS A 112 3.91 14.43 14.00
C LYS A 112 4.23 15.76 14.73
N ASP A 113 4.35 16.84 13.97
CA ASP A 113 4.61 18.20 14.52
C ASP A 113 3.36 18.87 15.05
N ALA A 114 2.19 18.24 14.90
CA ALA A 114 0.92 18.76 15.35
C ALA A 114 0.06 17.69 16.03
N THR A 115 -0.66 18.11 17.08
CA THR A 115 -1.70 17.32 17.72
C THR A 115 -3.01 17.47 16.92
N PRO A 116 -3.76 16.38 16.66
CA PRO A 116 -5.04 16.44 15.98
C PRO A 116 -6.09 17.18 16.86
N ARG A 117 -6.81 18.15 16.28
CA ARG A 117 -7.74 19.04 16.99
C ARG A 117 -9.20 18.83 16.58
N SER A 118 -9.45 18.47 15.34
CA SER A 118 -10.78 18.18 14.81
C SER A 118 -10.99 16.68 14.59
N ARG A 119 -12.26 16.26 14.45
CA ARG A 119 -12.59 14.88 14.11
C ARG A 119 -11.84 14.40 12.85
N SER A 120 -11.84 15.19 11.77
CA SER A 120 -11.14 14.86 10.54
C SER A 120 -9.63 14.68 10.74
N GLU A 121 -9.00 15.55 11.56
CA GLU A 121 -7.58 15.42 11.90
C GLU A 121 -7.29 14.17 12.74
N GLN A 122 -8.21 13.81 13.65
CA GLN A 122 -8.12 12.61 14.48
C GLN A 122 -8.19 11.34 13.63
N GLU A 123 -9.11 11.29 12.66
CA GLU A 123 -9.26 10.18 11.71
C GLU A 123 -8.00 10.02 10.84
N ILE A 124 -7.46 11.11 10.31
CA ILE A 124 -6.24 11.12 9.51
C ILE A 124 -5.03 10.66 10.33
N ALA A 125 -4.86 11.17 11.55
CA ALA A 125 -3.75 10.79 12.43
C ALA A 125 -3.81 9.29 12.82
N GLY A 126 -5.01 8.78 13.10
CA GLY A 126 -5.21 7.37 13.39
C GLY A 126 -4.93 6.47 12.18
N TYR A 127 -5.40 6.85 11.00
CA TYR A 127 -5.09 6.12 9.76
C TYR A 127 -3.59 6.11 9.46
N ARG A 128 -2.91 7.26 9.58
CA ARG A 128 -1.45 7.36 9.45
C ARG A 128 -0.72 6.36 10.34
N ASP A 129 -1.11 6.29 11.62
CA ASP A 129 -0.45 5.42 12.59
C ASP A 129 -0.66 3.94 12.25
N ALA A 130 -1.88 3.55 11.81
CA ALA A 130 -2.18 2.20 11.35
C ALA A 130 -1.42 1.85 10.06
N LEU A 131 -1.36 2.78 9.10
CA LEU A 131 -0.61 2.61 7.85
C LEU A 131 0.89 2.44 8.10
N ASN A 132 1.48 3.25 8.99
CA ASN A 132 2.88 3.13 9.38
C ASN A 132 3.18 1.75 10.00
N LEU A 133 2.32 1.26 10.89
CA LEU A 133 2.46 -0.07 11.48
C LEU A 133 2.45 -1.17 10.40
N ILE A 134 1.55 -1.07 9.41
CA ILE A 134 1.52 -2.01 8.28
C ILE A 134 2.78 -1.90 7.43
N HIS A 135 3.28 -0.69 7.16
CA HIS A 135 4.53 -0.54 6.44
C HIS A 135 5.74 -1.09 7.21
N GLU A 136 5.76 -1.00 8.51
CA GLU A 136 6.84 -1.52 9.36
C GLU A 136 6.77 -3.03 9.54
N SER A 137 5.60 -3.56 9.86
CA SER A 137 5.43 -4.93 10.38
C SER A 137 4.35 -5.74 9.67
N GLY A 138 3.69 -5.21 8.64
CA GLY A 138 2.52 -5.86 8.01
C GLY A 138 2.81 -7.25 7.45
N LYS A 139 4.04 -7.51 7.01
CA LYS A 139 4.44 -8.83 6.50
C LYS A 139 4.41 -9.92 7.59
N GLU A 140 4.77 -9.57 8.81
CA GLU A 140 4.84 -10.48 9.96
C GLU A 140 3.53 -10.55 10.75
N MET A 141 2.62 -9.59 10.56
CA MET A 141 1.34 -9.54 11.25
C MET A 141 0.39 -10.61 10.71
N PRO A 142 -0.16 -11.52 11.53
CA PRO A 142 -1.08 -12.54 11.04
C PRO A 142 -2.43 -11.92 10.60
N PHE A 143 -3.05 -12.47 9.56
CA PHE A 143 -4.45 -12.18 9.27
C PHE A 143 -5.33 -12.90 10.28
N SER A 144 -5.76 -12.17 11.31
CA SER A 144 -6.51 -12.69 12.44
C SER A 144 -7.50 -11.65 12.97
N GLU A 145 -8.53 -12.10 13.68
CA GLU A 145 -9.48 -11.20 14.37
C GLU A 145 -8.77 -10.20 15.28
N GLY A 146 -7.80 -10.68 16.05
CA GLY A 146 -7.00 -9.85 16.96
C GLY A 146 -6.29 -8.73 16.23
N THR A 147 -5.59 -9.05 15.14
CA THR A 147 -4.88 -8.06 14.30
C THR A 147 -5.84 -7.05 13.68
N ILE A 148 -6.94 -7.52 13.09
CA ILE A 148 -7.95 -6.66 12.45
C ILE A 148 -8.55 -5.68 13.49
N ARG A 149 -8.92 -6.16 14.67
CA ARG A 149 -9.46 -5.34 15.75
C ARG A 149 -8.43 -4.36 16.32
N GLN A 150 -7.16 -4.77 16.45
CA GLN A 150 -6.08 -3.89 16.89
C GLN A 150 -5.80 -2.78 15.89
N LEU A 151 -5.75 -3.08 14.59
CA LEU A 151 -5.58 -2.08 13.54
C LEU A 151 -6.72 -1.06 13.53
N HIS A 152 -7.97 -1.53 13.68
CA HIS A 152 -9.12 -0.64 13.81
C HIS A 152 -9.05 0.19 15.09
N GLY A 153 -8.64 -0.40 16.21
CA GLY A 153 -8.40 0.32 17.46
C GLY A 153 -7.34 1.40 17.31
N LEU A 154 -6.26 1.12 16.60
CA LEU A 154 -5.19 2.08 16.31
C LEU A 154 -5.69 3.22 15.40
N MET A 155 -6.48 2.90 14.38
CA MET A 155 -7.10 3.90 13.49
C MET A 155 -8.04 4.86 14.25
N TYR A 156 -8.69 4.41 15.32
CA TYR A 156 -9.60 5.20 16.16
C TYR A 156 -8.95 5.77 17.44
N ARG A 157 -7.66 5.59 17.61
CA ARG A 157 -6.90 5.93 18.83
C ARG A 157 -7.09 7.39 19.31
N TYR A 158 -7.30 8.32 18.39
CA TYR A 158 -7.49 9.75 18.71
C TYR A 158 -8.97 10.15 18.79
N MET A 159 -9.88 9.22 18.50
CA MET A 159 -11.31 9.44 18.51
C MET A 159 -11.89 9.26 19.93
N PRO A 160 -12.98 9.96 20.28
CA PRO A 160 -13.65 9.75 21.57
C PRO A 160 -14.22 8.34 21.72
N GLN A 161 -14.73 7.75 20.63
CA GLN A 161 -15.23 6.37 20.63
C GLN A 161 -14.08 5.40 20.38
N PRO A 162 -13.93 4.35 21.21
CA PRO A 162 -12.90 3.36 21.03
C PRO A 162 -13.16 2.52 19.76
N GLY A 163 -12.11 2.26 18.98
CA GLY A 163 -12.16 1.30 17.89
C GLY A 163 -11.96 -0.15 18.33
N GLY A 164 -11.95 -1.08 17.37
CA GLY A 164 -11.64 -2.50 17.60
C GLY A 164 -12.81 -3.33 18.14
N GLN A 165 -14.03 -2.80 18.12
CA GLN A 165 -15.23 -3.54 18.47
C GLN A 165 -16.06 -3.82 17.22
N TRP A 166 -16.58 -5.07 17.11
CA TRP A 166 -17.54 -5.40 16.07
C TRP A 166 -18.81 -4.56 16.23
N LYS A 167 -19.52 -4.34 15.13
CA LYS A 167 -20.79 -3.62 15.15
C LYS A 167 -21.82 -4.31 16.07
N ALA A 168 -22.55 -3.51 16.82
CA ALA A 168 -23.63 -3.97 17.70
C ALA A 168 -25.02 -3.83 17.05
N THR A 169 -25.13 -3.03 15.98
CA THR A 169 -26.35 -2.80 15.20
C THR A 169 -26.05 -3.03 13.73
N ASN A 170 -27.09 -3.39 12.95
CA ASN A 170 -26.95 -3.55 11.52
C ASN A 170 -26.60 -2.19 10.88
N ASN A 171 -25.82 -2.25 9.80
CA ASN A 171 -25.38 -1.08 9.07
C ASN A 171 -25.51 -1.39 7.56
N ASP A 172 -26.50 -0.77 6.91
CA ASP A 172 -26.72 -0.92 5.48
C ASP A 172 -25.80 0.03 4.69
N ILE A 173 -25.32 -0.44 3.54
CA ILE A 173 -24.57 0.41 2.60
C ILE A 173 -25.59 1.12 1.71
N ILE A 174 -25.73 2.43 1.92
CA ILE A 174 -26.75 3.26 1.28
C ILE A 174 -26.10 4.17 0.24
N GLU A 175 -26.71 4.22 -0.93
CA GLU A 175 -26.43 5.20 -1.97
C GLU A 175 -27.45 6.35 -1.89
N ARG A 176 -26.98 7.58 -1.77
CA ARG A 176 -27.82 8.76 -1.93
C ARG A 176 -27.77 9.25 -3.35
N GLN A 177 -28.91 9.26 -4.01
CA GLN A 177 -29.07 9.77 -5.36
C GLN A 177 -29.10 11.30 -5.38
N PRO A 178 -28.79 11.96 -6.52
CA PRO A 178 -28.84 13.41 -6.66
C PRO A 178 -30.21 14.02 -6.38
N ASP A 179 -31.30 13.25 -6.55
CA ASP A 179 -32.69 13.63 -6.28
C ASP A 179 -33.08 13.54 -4.80
N GLY A 180 -32.12 13.17 -3.93
CA GLY A 180 -32.33 13.02 -2.48
C GLY A 180 -32.88 11.66 -2.04
N ARG A 181 -33.21 10.75 -2.96
CA ARG A 181 -33.62 9.39 -2.62
C ARG A 181 -32.41 8.58 -2.13
N SER A 182 -32.68 7.64 -1.24
CA SER A 182 -31.71 6.68 -0.76
C SER A 182 -32.05 5.29 -1.25
N ARG A 183 -31.07 4.55 -1.77
CA ARG A 183 -31.19 3.15 -2.16
C ARG A 183 -30.25 2.30 -1.31
N VAL A 184 -30.73 1.22 -0.71
CA VAL A 184 -29.85 0.21 -0.12
C VAL A 184 -29.12 -0.47 -1.26
N ARG A 185 -27.82 -0.37 -1.26
CA ARG A 185 -26.95 -0.92 -2.28
C ARG A 185 -26.53 -2.34 -1.96
N PHE A 186 -26.26 -2.57 -0.70
CA PHE A 186 -25.92 -3.87 -0.15
C PHE A 186 -26.28 -3.90 1.34
N ALA A 187 -26.87 -5.01 1.80
CA ALA A 187 -27.11 -5.30 3.20
C ALA A 187 -26.01 -6.24 3.71
N PRO A 188 -25.05 -5.74 4.53
CA PRO A 188 -23.99 -6.59 5.07
C PRO A 188 -24.50 -7.65 6.04
N VAL A 189 -23.60 -8.55 6.46
CA VAL A 189 -23.88 -9.53 7.50
C VAL A 189 -24.44 -8.83 8.74
N SER A 190 -25.50 -9.39 9.34
CA SER A 190 -26.10 -8.82 10.55
C SER A 190 -25.13 -8.75 11.73
N ALA A 191 -25.37 -7.83 12.65
CA ALA A 191 -24.45 -7.56 13.77
C ALA A 191 -24.20 -8.81 14.63
N HIS A 192 -25.24 -9.61 14.93
CA HIS A 192 -25.11 -10.81 15.78
C HIS A 192 -24.33 -11.94 15.09
N LEU A 193 -24.31 -12.01 13.74
CA LEU A 193 -23.55 -12.98 12.97
C LEU A 193 -22.12 -12.51 12.64
N THR A 194 -21.83 -11.23 12.80
CA THR A 194 -20.55 -10.64 12.42
C THR A 194 -19.32 -11.35 13.05
N PRO A 195 -19.31 -11.71 14.35
CA PRO A 195 -18.14 -12.42 14.92
C PRO A 195 -17.89 -13.77 14.24
N MET A 196 -18.95 -14.54 13.98
CA MET A 196 -18.85 -15.83 13.31
C MET A 196 -18.39 -15.66 11.86
N ALA A 197 -18.95 -14.71 11.13
CA ALA A 197 -18.54 -14.43 9.76
C ALA A 197 -17.08 -14.02 9.63
N MET A 198 -16.54 -13.26 10.58
CA MET A 198 -15.13 -12.88 10.60
C MET A 198 -14.22 -14.07 10.92
N ALA A 199 -14.63 -14.94 11.86
CA ALA A 199 -13.91 -16.18 12.16
C ALA A 199 -13.86 -17.10 10.93
N ASP A 200 -14.99 -17.26 10.24
CA ASP A 200 -15.11 -18.07 9.02
C ASP A 200 -14.27 -17.52 7.88
N LEU A 201 -14.28 -16.20 7.64
CA LEU A 201 -13.43 -15.54 6.64
C LEU A 201 -11.96 -15.89 6.87
N ILE A 202 -11.49 -15.74 8.08
CA ILE A 202 -10.08 -15.98 8.44
C ILE A 202 -9.72 -17.46 8.31
N ALA A 203 -10.62 -18.36 8.73
CA ALA A 203 -10.44 -19.80 8.61
C ALA A 203 -10.36 -20.25 7.15
N HIS A 204 -11.30 -19.79 6.29
CA HIS A 204 -11.30 -20.12 4.87
C HIS A 204 -10.08 -19.54 4.14
N TYR A 205 -9.70 -18.29 4.42
CA TYR A 205 -8.50 -17.69 3.84
C TYR A 205 -7.23 -18.49 4.18
N ARG A 206 -7.07 -18.87 5.45
CA ARG A 206 -5.94 -19.69 5.90
C ARG A 206 -5.97 -21.08 5.23
N SER A 207 -7.13 -21.73 5.24
CA SER A 207 -7.30 -23.05 4.60
C SER A 207 -6.98 -23.01 3.11
N ALA A 208 -7.44 -21.96 2.39
CA ALA A 208 -7.16 -21.80 0.97
C ALA A 208 -5.66 -21.61 0.67
N LEU A 209 -4.94 -20.90 1.56
CA LEU A 209 -3.48 -20.75 1.47
C LEU A 209 -2.76 -22.07 1.77
N ASP A 210 -3.10 -22.75 2.87
CA ASP A 210 -2.45 -24.00 3.32
C ASP A 210 -2.63 -25.11 2.28
N GLN A 211 -3.78 -25.16 1.61
CA GLN A 211 -4.09 -26.12 0.56
C GLN A 211 -3.67 -25.68 -0.84
N HIS A 212 -3.12 -24.46 -1.00
CA HIS A 212 -2.73 -23.90 -2.30
C HIS A 212 -3.87 -23.88 -3.33
N LEU A 213 -5.09 -23.55 -2.90
CA LEU A 213 -6.28 -23.62 -3.75
C LEU A 213 -6.26 -22.60 -4.89
N ALA A 214 -5.63 -21.44 -4.67
CA ALA A 214 -5.48 -20.41 -5.71
C ALA A 214 -4.25 -19.53 -5.45
N ASP A 215 -3.86 -18.76 -6.48
CA ASP A 215 -2.79 -17.77 -6.37
C ASP A 215 -3.14 -16.66 -5.36
N PRO A 216 -2.17 -16.14 -4.59
CA PRO A 216 -2.40 -15.00 -3.68
C PRO A 216 -3.06 -13.78 -4.33
N LEU A 217 -2.79 -13.51 -5.61
CA LEU A 217 -3.45 -12.43 -6.36
C LEU A 217 -4.95 -12.69 -6.61
N VAL A 218 -5.43 -13.91 -6.38
CA VAL A 218 -6.86 -14.26 -6.36
C VAL A 218 -7.40 -14.24 -4.94
N LEU A 219 -6.68 -14.87 -4.00
CA LEU A 219 -7.14 -15.00 -2.60
C LEU A 219 -7.22 -13.67 -1.87
N VAL A 220 -6.23 -12.79 -2.04
CA VAL A 220 -6.20 -11.49 -1.37
C VAL A 220 -7.40 -10.62 -1.74
N PRO A 221 -7.68 -10.31 -3.02
CA PRO A 221 -8.84 -9.49 -3.35
C PRO A 221 -10.18 -10.15 -2.97
N LEU A 222 -10.30 -11.48 -3.00
CA LEU A 222 -11.50 -12.17 -2.51
C LEU A 222 -11.70 -12.00 -1.00
N ALA A 223 -10.63 -12.10 -0.22
CA ALA A 223 -10.70 -11.86 1.23
C ALA A 223 -11.13 -10.42 1.55
N ILE A 224 -10.68 -9.45 0.74
CA ILE A 224 -11.09 -8.04 0.89
C ILE A 224 -12.54 -7.83 0.48
N LEU A 225 -13.02 -8.48 -0.57
CA LEU A 225 -14.43 -8.45 -0.96
C LEU A 225 -15.31 -9.01 0.15
N ASP A 226 -14.97 -10.20 0.68
CA ASP A 226 -15.71 -10.83 1.77
C ASP A 226 -15.71 -9.97 3.04
N PHE A 227 -14.57 -9.36 3.39
CA PHE A 227 -14.47 -8.40 4.50
C PHE A 227 -15.44 -7.21 4.31
N LEU A 228 -15.52 -6.65 3.10
CA LEU A 228 -16.43 -5.55 2.78
C LEU A 228 -17.89 -5.99 2.79
N CYS A 229 -18.21 -7.21 2.39
CA CYS A 229 -19.57 -7.78 2.46
C CYS A 229 -19.99 -8.09 3.90
N ILE A 230 -19.07 -8.49 4.77
CA ILE A 230 -19.32 -8.64 6.21
C ILE A 230 -19.52 -7.27 6.87
N HIS A 231 -18.68 -6.29 6.49
CA HIS A 231 -18.73 -4.91 7.02
C HIS A 231 -18.70 -4.86 8.54
N PRO A 232 -17.65 -5.41 9.18
CA PRO A 232 -17.71 -5.83 10.58
C PRO A 232 -17.71 -4.69 11.60
N PHE A 233 -17.32 -3.48 11.25
CA PHE A 233 -17.24 -2.35 12.16
C PHE A 233 -18.41 -1.38 11.99
N PRO A 234 -18.74 -0.59 13.03
CA PRO A 234 -19.76 0.46 12.91
C PRO A 234 -19.42 1.52 11.86
N ASP A 235 -18.11 1.83 11.69
CA ASP A 235 -17.57 2.80 10.75
C ASP A 235 -16.12 2.40 10.40
N GLY A 236 -15.55 2.98 9.33
CA GLY A 236 -14.16 2.78 8.93
C GLY A 236 -13.84 1.47 8.18
N ASN A 237 -14.85 0.71 7.76
CA ASN A 237 -14.64 -0.55 7.04
C ASN A 237 -13.90 -0.36 5.71
N GLY A 238 -14.18 0.69 4.95
CA GLY A 238 -13.47 1.00 3.71
C GLY A 238 -11.99 1.29 3.96
N ARG A 239 -11.68 2.11 4.97
CA ARG A 239 -10.29 2.37 5.38
C ARG A 239 -9.57 1.11 5.85
N MET A 240 -10.26 0.28 6.64
CA MET A 240 -9.72 -1.02 7.06
C MET A 240 -9.48 -1.96 5.89
N ALA A 241 -10.39 -2.06 4.93
CA ALA A 241 -10.22 -2.88 3.73
C ALA A 241 -8.95 -2.48 2.95
N ARG A 242 -8.69 -1.17 2.80
CA ARG A 242 -7.48 -0.67 2.15
C ARG A 242 -6.21 -0.98 2.94
N LEU A 243 -6.23 -0.84 4.26
CA LEU A 243 -5.11 -1.24 5.13
C LEU A 243 -4.86 -2.75 5.05
N LEU A 244 -5.90 -3.58 5.12
CA LEU A 244 -5.80 -5.03 4.99
C LEU A 244 -5.31 -5.46 3.62
N THR A 245 -5.67 -4.72 2.56
CA THR A 245 -5.13 -4.94 1.20
C THR A 245 -3.61 -4.85 1.20
N LEU A 246 -3.04 -3.81 1.79
CA LEU A 246 -1.58 -3.65 1.89
C LEU A 246 -0.96 -4.76 2.73
N GLN A 247 -1.52 -5.06 3.91
CA GLN A 247 -1.03 -6.11 4.79
C GLN A 247 -0.97 -7.45 4.06
N LEU A 248 -2.07 -7.88 3.44
CA LEU A 248 -2.16 -9.17 2.78
C LEU A 248 -1.26 -9.26 1.54
N LEU A 249 -1.13 -8.19 0.76
CA LEU A 249 -0.18 -8.13 -0.35
C LEU A 249 1.28 -8.28 0.14
N TYR A 250 1.62 -7.68 1.29
CA TYR A 250 2.98 -7.76 1.85
C TYR A 250 3.35 -9.16 2.32
N HIS A 251 2.39 -10.01 2.74
CA HIS A 251 2.64 -11.42 3.05
C HIS A 251 3.28 -12.17 1.87
N PHE A 252 2.97 -11.76 0.64
CA PHE A 252 3.44 -12.37 -0.60
C PHE A 252 4.46 -11.51 -1.35
N ASP A 253 5.10 -10.57 -0.66
CA ASP A 253 6.11 -9.66 -1.21
C ASP A 253 5.62 -8.75 -2.37
N TYR A 254 4.31 -8.57 -2.53
CA TYR A 254 3.76 -7.53 -3.40
C TYR A 254 3.80 -6.17 -2.66
N ALA A 255 5.00 -5.59 -2.56
CA ALA A 255 5.25 -4.45 -1.68
C ALA A 255 5.19 -3.08 -2.39
N VAL A 256 4.65 -2.99 -3.60
CA VAL A 256 4.56 -1.75 -4.37
C VAL A 256 3.79 -0.64 -3.62
N GLY A 257 2.81 -1.00 -2.80
CA GLY A 257 2.05 -0.07 -1.96
C GLY A 257 2.89 0.70 -0.93
N ARG A 258 4.15 0.28 -0.69
CA ARG A 258 5.11 1.06 0.11
C ARG A 258 5.63 2.29 -0.61
N PHE A 259 5.62 2.28 -1.94
CA PHE A 259 6.29 3.27 -2.80
C PHE A 259 5.32 4.04 -3.69
N ILE A 260 4.17 3.46 -3.96
CA ILE A 260 3.08 4.05 -4.75
C ILE A 260 1.78 3.86 -3.96
N SER A 261 1.06 4.94 -3.72
CA SER A 261 -0.21 4.90 -3.01
C SER A 261 -1.27 4.16 -3.83
N LEU A 262 -1.70 2.99 -3.35
CA LEU A 262 -2.85 2.28 -3.93
C LEU A 262 -4.14 3.03 -3.66
N GLU A 263 -4.25 3.66 -2.49
CA GLU A 263 -5.41 4.45 -2.08
C GLU A 263 -5.64 5.65 -3.01
N ARG A 264 -4.57 6.30 -3.47
CA ARG A 264 -4.68 7.34 -4.50
C ARG A 264 -5.20 6.79 -5.83
N LEU A 265 -4.73 5.60 -6.23
CA LEU A 265 -5.23 4.96 -7.44
C LEU A 265 -6.70 4.57 -7.32
N PHE A 266 -7.15 4.10 -6.14
CA PHE A 266 -8.56 3.86 -5.85
C PHE A 266 -9.37 5.17 -5.88
N GLU A 267 -8.83 6.26 -5.33
CA GLU A 267 -9.49 7.57 -5.35
C GLU A 267 -9.62 8.12 -6.78
N GLU A 268 -8.58 8.04 -7.60
CA GLU A 268 -8.58 8.50 -8.99
C GLU A 268 -9.57 7.74 -9.88
N SER A 269 -9.92 6.51 -9.51
CA SER A 269 -10.91 5.65 -10.20
C SER A 269 -12.10 5.30 -9.30
N LYS A 270 -12.51 6.26 -8.47
CA LYS A 270 -13.49 6.09 -7.40
C LYS A 270 -14.81 5.45 -7.89
N GLU A 271 -15.33 5.93 -9.00
CA GLU A 271 -16.59 5.43 -9.58
C GLU A 271 -16.45 3.94 -9.92
N THR A 272 -15.42 3.58 -10.68
CA THR A 272 -15.16 2.18 -11.07
C THR A 272 -14.88 1.29 -9.86
N TYR A 273 -14.17 1.82 -8.84
CA TYR A 273 -13.93 1.11 -7.58
C TYR A 273 -15.23 0.66 -6.92
N TYR A 274 -16.19 1.57 -6.78
CA TYR A 274 -17.46 1.25 -6.15
C TYR A 274 -18.40 0.43 -7.07
N GLU A 275 -18.42 0.68 -8.38
CA GLU A 275 -19.20 -0.09 -9.35
C GLU A 275 -18.77 -1.57 -9.35
N THR A 276 -17.46 -1.84 -9.33
CA THR A 276 -16.95 -3.22 -9.33
C THR A 276 -17.23 -3.94 -8.02
N LEU A 277 -17.14 -3.25 -6.88
CA LEU A 277 -17.55 -3.80 -5.58
C LEU A 277 -19.04 -4.10 -5.54
N GLU A 278 -19.89 -3.20 -6.06
CA GLU A 278 -21.32 -3.45 -6.15
C GLU A 278 -21.63 -4.65 -7.02
N ALA A 279 -21.11 -4.69 -8.24
CA ALA A 279 -21.32 -5.79 -9.16
C ALA A 279 -20.90 -7.14 -8.55
N SER A 280 -19.75 -7.14 -7.84
CA SER A 280 -19.22 -8.37 -7.26
C SER A 280 -19.84 -8.76 -5.91
N SER A 281 -20.63 -7.88 -5.28
CA SER A 281 -21.35 -8.21 -4.05
C SER A 281 -22.76 -8.78 -4.29
N GLN A 282 -23.30 -8.63 -5.50
CA GLN A 282 -24.64 -9.16 -5.81
C GLN A 282 -24.67 -10.68 -5.73
N GLY A 283 -25.63 -11.25 -4.96
CA GLY A 283 -25.71 -12.70 -4.74
C GLY A 283 -24.63 -13.27 -3.81
N TRP A 284 -23.86 -12.41 -3.12
CA TRP A 284 -22.78 -12.85 -2.21
C TRP A 284 -23.33 -13.72 -1.07
N HIS A 285 -24.46 -13.37 -0.47
CA HIS A 285 -25.10 -14.14 0.60
C HIS A 285 -25.47 -15.57 0.17
N ASP A 286 -25.78 -15.78 -1.10
CA ASP A 286 -26.14 -17.10 -1.64
C ASP A 286 -24.95 -17.84 -2.25
N GLY A 287 -23.75 -17.22 -2.25
CA GLY A 287 -22.55 -17.73 -2.91
C GLY A 287 -22.68 -17.82 -4.43
N GLN A 288 -23.55 -16.98 -5.02
CA GLN A 288 -23.82 -16.89 -6.46
C GLN A 288 -23.22 -15.62 -7.10
N HIS A 289 -22.46 -14.86 -6.35
CA HIS A 289 -21.82 -13.63 -6.83
C HIS A 289 -20.74 -13.91 -7.89
N ASP A 290 -20.54 -12.93 -8.78
CA ASP A 290 -19.43 -12.89 -9.73
C ASP A 290 -18.31 -11.98 -9.20
N SER A 291 -17.22 -12.56 -8.76
CA SER A 291 -16.08 -11.78 -8.25
C SER A 291 -15.18 -11.22 -9.36
N MET A 292 -15.41 -11.58 -10.63
CA MET A 292 -14.50 -11.18 -11.73
C MET A 292 -14.42 -9.67 -11.98
N PRO A 293 -15.50 -8.86 -11.85
CA PRO A 293 -15.39 -7.40 -11.95
C PRO A 293 -14.39 -6.82 -10.94
N TRP A 294 -14.47 -7.24 -9.67
CA TRP A 294 -13.57 -6.80 -8.63
C TRP A 294 -12.14 -7.30 -8.84
N LEU A 295 -11.93 -8.57 -9.18
CA LEU A 295 -10.62 -9.14 -9.46
C LEU A 295 -9.91 -8.39 -10.60
N ASN A 296 -10.59 -8.15 -11.71
CA ASN A 296 -10.05 -7.42 -12.86
C ASN A 296 -9.64 -5.99 -12.48
N TYR A 297 -10.50 -5.29 -11.73
CA TYR A 297 -10.22 -3.95 -11.25
C TYR A 297 -8.98 -3.93 -10.35
N PHE A 298 -8.93 -4.82 -9.37
CA PHE A 298 -7.84 -4.93 -8.41
C PHE A 298 -6.49 -5.18 -9.11
N TRP A 299 -6.44 -6.14 -10.04
CA TRP A 299 -5.23 -6.40 -10.82
C TRP A 299 -4.83 -5.22 -11.70
N GLY A 300 -5.80 -4.51 -12.26
CA GLY A 300 -5.57 -3.30 -13.05
C GLY A 300 -4.91 -2.20 -12.22
N VAL A 301 -5.39 -1.96 -11.00
CA VAL A 301 -4.81 -1.00 -10.05
C VAL A 301 -3.39 -1.42 -9.67
N LEU A 302 -3.18 -2.69 -9.32
CA LEU A 302 -1.87 -3.20 -8.93
C LEU A 302 -0.87 -3.09 -10.09
N LEU A 303 -1.28 -3.45 -11.31
CA LEU A 303 -0.45 -3.32 -12.51
C LEU A 303 -0.09 -1.85 -12.79
N ARG A 304 -1.05 -0.94 -12.64
CA ARG A 304 -0.81 0.52 -12.76
C ARG A 304 0.19 1.01 -11.72
N ALA A 305 0.07 0.56 -10.47
CA ALA A 305 1.00 0.91 -9.40
C ALA A 305 2.44 0.47 -9.73
N TYR A 306 2.63 -0.76 -10.21
CA TYR A 306 3.96 -1.24 -10.60
C TYR A 306 4.55 -0.49 -11.79
N ARG A 307 3.76 -0.17 -12.81
CA ARG A 307 4.21 0.65 -13.95
C ARG A 307 4.61 2.06 -13.53
N GLU A 308 3.83 2.67 -12.64
CA GLU A 308 4.17 3.97 -12.07
C GLU A 308 5.45 3.90 -11.23
N PHE A 309 5.62 2.84 -10.45
CA PHE A 309 6.83 2.59 -9.68
C PHE A 309 8.06 2.52 -10.58
N GLU A 310 8.05 1.71 -11.64
CA GLU A 310 9.15 1.65 -12.62
C GLU A 310 9.45 3.02 -13.24
N THR A 311 8.41 3.77 -13.60
CA THR A 311 8.56 5.12 -14.17
C THR A 311 9.21 6.08 -13.17
N ARG A 312 8.73 6.12 -11.92
CA ARG A 312 9.27 7.00 -10.88
C ARG A 312 10.73 6.64 -10.55
N VAL A 313 11.04 5.36 -10.41
CA VAL A 313 12.41 4.88 -10.19
C VAL A 313 13.30 5.22 -11.37
N GLY A 314 12.89 4.91 -12.61
CA GLY A 314 13.65 5.21 -13.82
C GLY A 314 13.90 6.71 -14.03
N THR A 315 12.91 7.56 -13.72
CA THR A 315 13.06 9.03 -13.81
C THR A 315 14.10 9.54 -12.79
N LEU A 316 14.11 8.99 -11.58
CA LEU A 316 15.08 9.34 -10.55
C LEU A 316 16.49 8.85 -10.88
N GLU A 317 16.62 7.65 -11.48
CA GLU A 317 17.91 7.15 -12.00
C GLU A 317 18.49 8.04 -13.10
N HIS A 318 17.66 8.68 -13.91
CA HIS A 318 18.09 9.54 -15.03
C HIS A 318 18.07 11.03 -14.68
N GLY A 319 17.62 11.44 -13.49
CA GLY A 319 17.61 12.81 -13.00
C GLY A 319 19.00 13.38 -12.76
N HIS A 320 19.13 14.73 -12.73
CA HIS A 320 20.42 15.44 -12.62
C HIS A 320 21.25 15.06 -11.37
N GLY A 321 20.64 14.49 -10.31
CA GLY A 321 21.35 13.98 -9.12
C GLY A 321 21.79 12.52 -9.25
N ALA A 322 21.00 11.67 -9.89
CA ALA A 322 21.19 10.22 -9.92
C ALA A 322 22.49 9.77 -10.60
N LYS A 323 22.97 10.49 -11.61
CA LYS A 323 24.25 10.21 -12.27
C LYS A 323 25.43 10.46 -11.30
N GLY A 324 25.34 11.53 -10.52
CA GLY A 324 26.32 11.84 -9.48
C GLY A 324 26.32 10.82 -8.35
N ASP A 325 25.14 10.40 -7.90
CA ASP A 325 24.96 9.42 -6.84
C ASP A 325 25.47 8.03 -7.24
N ARG A 326 25.27 7.62 -8.50
CA ARG A 326 25.87 6.38 -9.05
C ARG A 326 27.38 6.42 -9.02
N VAL A 327 27.99 7.52 -9.45
CA VAL A 327 29.45 7.73 -9.38
C VAL A 327 29.92 7.66 -7.93
N ARG A 328 29.23 8.35 -7.02
CA ARG A 328 29.57 8.37 -5.60
C ARG A 328 29.50 6.98 -4.97
N ALA A 329 28.42 6.23 -5.24
CA ALA A 329 28.25 4.86 -4.75
C ALA A 329 29.34 3.92 -5.27
N GLU A 330 29.70 4.02 -6.56
CA GLU A 330 30.75 3.21 -7.16
C GLU A 330 32.13 3.53 -6.57
N VAL A 331 32.44 4.81 -6.34
CA VAL A 331 33.68 5.24 -5.69
C VAL A 331 33.78 4.69 -4.25
N LEU A 332 32.69 4.74 -3.48
CA LEU A 332 32.65 4.21 -2.11
C LEU A 332 32.74 2.67 -2.05
N ARG A 333 32.43 1.97 -3.14
CA ARG A 333 32.56 0.50 -3.25
C ARG A 333 34.00 0.06 -3.51
N ARG A 334 34.86 0.96 -4.06
CA ARG A 334 36.27 0.62 -4.39
C ARG A 334 37.11 0.44 -3.14
N GLN A 335 37.82 -0.67 -3.04
CA GLN A 335 38.74 -0.98 -1.95
C GLN A 335 40.20 -0.71 -2.33
N HIS A 336 40.50 -0.52 -3.62
CA HIS A 336 41.85 -0.26 -4.15
C HIS A 336 41.89 1.08 -4.90
N PRO A 337 43.10 1.67 -5.09
CA PRO A 337 43.25 2.88 -5.90
C PRO A 337 42.72 2.68 -7.32
N PHE A 338 41.95 3.64 -7.81
CA PHE A 338 41.24 3.59 -9.09
C PHE A 338 41.51 4.83 -9.95
N ALA A 339 41.45 4.69 -11.26
CA ALA A 339 41.51 5.79 -12.22
C ALA A 339 40.09 6.29 -12.57
N ILE A 340 40.02 7.48 -13.19
CA ILE A 340 38.73 8.03 -13.66
C ILE A 340 38.09 7.08 -14.71
N SER A 341 38.90 6.47 -15.57
CA SER A 341 38.46 5.49 -16.55
C SER A 341 37.71 4.31 -15.94
N ASP A 342 38.15 3.83 -14.78
CA ASP A 342 37.54 2.68 -14.09
C ASP A 342 36.14 3.01 -13.59
N ILE A 343 35.87 4.28 -13.25
CA ILE A 343 34.55 4.78 -12.87
C ILE A 343 33.66 5.03 -14.11
N GLU A 344 34.27 5.53 -15.21
CA GLU A 344 33.56 5.71 -16.48
C GLU A 344 33.02 4.38 -17.02
N GLU A 345 33.85 3.32 -16.95
CA GLU A 345 33.48 1.97 -17.36
C GLU A 345 32.39 1.37 -16.47
N ALA A 346 32.47 1.59 -15.15
CA ALA A 346 31.50 1.10 -14.18
C ALA A 346 30.18 1.88 -14.18
N CYS A 347 30.17 3.11 -14.71
CA CYS A 347 29.01 3.99 -14.74
C CYS A 347 28.64 4.39 -16.20
N PRO A 348 28.20 3.46 -17.06
CA PRO A 348 27.87 3.77 -18.44
C PRO A 348 26.75 4.82 -18.50
N GLY A 349 26.90 5.80 -19.45
CA GLY A 349 25.96 6.92 -19.64
C GLY A 349 26.19 8.12 -18.72
N VAL A 350 27.25 8.12 -17.89
CA VAL A 350 27.76 9.28 -17.15
C VAL A 350 28.89 9.94 -17.91
N SER A 351 28.82 11.26 -18.12
CA SER A 351 29.90 11.98 -18.80
C SER A 351 31.15 12.08 -17.92
N ARG A 352 32.33 12.08 -18.56
CA ARG A 352 33.62 12.25 -17.89
C ARG A 352 33.67 13.50 -17.01
N ASP A 353 33.04 14.58 -17.42
CA ASP A 353 32.99 15.82 -16.65
C ASP A 353 32.14 15.69 -15.38
N MET A 354 31.04 14.93 -15.43
CA MET A 354 30.25 14.59 -14.26
C MET A 354 31.06 13.73 -13.28
N VAL A 355 31.78 12.71 -13.77
CA VAL A 355 32.67 11.88 -12.94
C VAL A 355 33.72 12.76 -12.24
N ARG A 356 34.37 13.66 -13.00
CA ARG A 356 35.34 14.61 -12.43
C ARG A 356 34.73 15.55 -11.39
N HIS A 357 33.53 16.05 -11.63
CA HIS A 357 32.79 16.91 -10.70
C HIS A 357 32.56 16.19 -9.38
N VAL A 358 31.99 14.96 -9.42
CA VAL A 358 31.72 14.18 -8.22
C VAL A 358 33.00 13.85 -7.45
N LEU A 359 34.09 13.45 -8.15
CA LEU A 359 35.36 13.16 -7.49
C LEU A 359 35.98 14.40 -6.81
N ARG A 360 35.80 15.61 -7.38
CA ARG A 360 36.21 16.85 -6.71
C ARG A 360 35.38 17.08 -5.44
N THR A 361 34.07 16.98 -5.52
CA THR A 361 33.17 17.14 -4.38
C THR A 361 33.53 16.15 -3.27
N MET A 362 33.72 14.86 -3.59
CA MET A 362 34.10 13.83 -2.60
C MET A 362 35.50 14.07 -2.00
N LYS A 363 36.40 14.65 -2.75
CA LYS A 363 37.71 15.09 -2.23
C LYS A 363 37.56 16.25 -1.25
N ASP A 364 36.75 17.25 -1.60
CA ASP A 364 36.50 18.41 -0.74
C ASP A 364 35.75 18.02 0.55
N GLU A 365 34.95 16.96 0.51
CA GLU A 365 34.35 16.31 1.66
C GLU A 365 35.31 15.41 2.47
N GLY A 366 36.55 15.25 2.02
CA GLY A 366 37.55 14.43 2.70
C GLY A 366 37.34 12.92 2.61
N LEU A 367 36.46 12.43 1.69
CA LEU A 367 36.15 11.02 1.53
C LEU A 367 37.17 10.26 0.66
N ILE A 368 37.84 10.97 -0.26
CA ILE A 368 38.85 10.41 -1.15
C ILE A 368 40.03 11.39 -1.28
N ALA A 369 41.20 10.87 -1.64
CA ALA A 369 42.40 11.68 -1.93
C ALA A 369 43.05 11.23 -3.23
N PRO A 370 43.69 12.15 -4.00
CA PRO A 370 44.48 11.79 -5.16
C PRO A 370 45.79 11.14 -4.76
N GLU A 371 46.19 10.09 -5.45
CA GLU A 371 47.47 9.41 -5.33
C GLU A 371 48.29 9.59 -6.61
N GLY A 372 49.42 10.25 -6.54
CA GLY A 372 50.27 10.58 -7.70
C GLY A 372 49.92 11.91 -8.38
N LYS A 373 50.70 12.27 -9.43
CA LYS A 373 50.52 13.50 -10.22
C LYS A 373 50.41 13.20 -11.72
N GLY A 374 49.65 14.03 -12.43
CA GLY A 374 49.54 13.98 -13.89
C GLY A 374 48.52 12.97 -14.40
N ARG A 375 48.68 12.52 -15.68
CA ARG A 375 47.70 11.63 -16.36
C ARG A 375 47.55 10.24 -15.73
N ALA A 376 48.51 9.77 -14.94
CA ALA A 376 48.50 8.48 -14.25
C ALA A 376 48.01 8.57 -12.79
N ALA A 377 47.54 9.74 -12.33
CA ALA A 377 47.01 9.91 -10.99
C ALA A 377 45.80 9.02 -10.74
N LYS A 378 45.81 8.30 -9.63
CA LYS A 378 44.71 7.47 -9.14
C LYS A 378 44.03 8.17 -7.96
N TRP A 379 42.86 7.67 -7.59
CA TRP A 379 42.09 8.09 -6.43
C TRP A 379 42.07 6.98 -5.39
N ARG A 380 42.13 7.31 -4.10
CA ARG A 380 42.03 6.34 -3.00
C ARG A 380 41.07 6.88 -1.93
N ARG A 381 40.41 6.00 -1.22
CA ARG A 381 39.55 6.37 -0.08
C ARG A 381 40.37 6.86 1.10
N ALA A 382 39.89 7.91 1.80
CA ALA A 382 40.61 8.54 2.90
C ALA A 382 40.80 7.62 4.12
N ALA A 383 39.92 6.68 4.37
CA ALA A 383 40.01 5.70 5.46
C ALA A 383 41.23 4.75 5.35
N GLU A 384 41.83 4.59 4.17
CA GLU A 384 43.03 3.77 3.97
C GLU A 384 44.35 4.54 4.17
N LEU A 385 44.29 5.86 4.17
CA LEU A 385 45.50 6.71 4.41
C LEU A 385 45.94 6.65 5.86
N THR A 386 45.03 6.42 6.81
CA THR A 386 45.36 6.32 8.24
C THR A 386 46.01 4.98 8.62
N SER A 387 45.85 3.92 7.82
CA SER A 387 46.46 2.60 8.09
C SER A 387 47.87 2.45 7.53
N THR A 388 48.26 3.23 6.50
CA THR A 388 49.58 3.12 5.85
C THR A 388 50.67 3.93 6.59
N THR A 389 50.29 5.01 7.27
CA THR A 389 51.25 5.81 8.08
C THR A 389 51.61 5.17 9.43
N ALA A 390 50.77 4.27 9.95
CA ALA A 390 51.04 3.56 11.21
C ALA A 390 52.02 2.36 11.06
N SER A 391 52.32 1.93 9.82
CA SER A 391 53.22 0.80 9.53
C SER A 391 54.67 1.22 9.22
N ALA A 392 54.91 2.50 8.93
CA ALA A 392 56.25 2.99 8.55
C ALA A 392 57.12 3.42 9.75
N ASP A 393 56.55 3.54 10.94
CA ASP A 393 57.25 4.04 12.14
C ASP A 393 57.71 2.92 13.12
N ARG A 394 57.72 1.66 12.70
CA ARG A 394 58.14 0.50 13.53
C ARG A 394 59.36 -0.27 13.01
N THR A 395 60.11 0.28 12.03
CA THR A 395 61.38 -0.30 11.65
C THR A 395 62.44 0.80 11.59
N GLY A 396 62.90 1.17 12.75
CA GLY A 396 64.02 2.09 12.91
C GLY A 396 64.31 2.33 14.39
N GLY A 397 64.95 1.33 15.01
CA GLY A 397 65.44 1.44 16.36
C GLY A 397 66.13 0.17 16.82
#